data_fedc96738e7846a246ecb52514deeb3d
#
_entry.id   fedc96738e7846a246ecb52514deeb3d
#
_cell.length_a   1.000
_cell.length_b   1.000
_cell.length_c   1.000
_cell.angle_alpha   90.00
_cell.angle_beta   90.00
_cell.angle_gamma   90.00
#
_symmetry.space_group_name_H-M   'P 1'
#
loop_
_entity.id
_entity.type
_entity.pdbx_description
1 polymer ?
#
loop_
_entity_poly.entity_id
_entity_poly.type
_entity_poly.pdbx_seq_one_letter_code
_entity_poly.pdbx_strand_id
1 'polypeptide(L)'
;MKARLLLGLAVATALGAAPAALLPAAAQPVQKDWTRIVAVTPEGGYRVGNPDAPVKLVEYGSLTCDHCANFAAQGVPRLLDAYVKGGRVSFEFRNFVRDPYDLTAAMLSRCAGPGDYFALTDRYFVSQPEWIGRFQKMTEAERKELESLADADRLKRLAAIGGLVDDAAKAGVANPSQCLADGAAIGKLADMRRVAVEEHGLQGTPTFLLNGRRLDGVHNWPALEPLLAPPGS
;
A
#
# COMPACT_ATOMS: atom_id res chain seq x y z
N MET A 1 31.75 71.75 -71.02
CA MET A 1 30.96 70.59 -70.65
C MET A 1 31.33 70.24 -69.21
N LYS A 2 30.43 70.51 -68.25
CA LYS A 2 30.64 70.47 -66.79
C LYS A 2 30.17 69.12 -66.28
N ALA A 3 31.06 68.25 -65.72
CA ALA A 3 30.70 67.03 -65.00
C ALA A 3 30.38 67.38 -63.59
N ARG A 4 29.19 66.96 -63.12
CA ARG A 4 28.75 67.06 -61.71
C ARG A 4 29.02 65.71 -61.03
N LEU A 5 29.84 65.76 -60.01
CA LEU A 5 30.11 64.63 -59.09
C LEU A 5 29.00 64.60 -58.05
N LEU A 6 28.24 63.54 -57.96
CA LEU A 6 27.27 63.28 -56.94
C LEU A 6 27.91 62.41 -55.88
N LEU A 7 27.99 63.00 -54.66
CA LEU A 7 28.52 62.35 -53.50
C LEU A 7 27.36 61.58 -52.82
N GLY A 8 27.35 60.27 -52.83
CA GLY A 8 26.36 59.40 -52.22
C GLY A 8 26.71 59.23 -50.70
N LEU A 9 25.83 59.65 -49.82
CA LEU A 9 25.94 59.48 -48.39
C LEU A 9 25.38 58.12 -48.00
N ALA A 10 26.22 57.15 -47.58
CA ALA A 10 25.81 55.89 -47.07
C ALA A 10 25.45 55.99 -45.58
N VAL A 11 24.19 55.85 -45.25
CA VAL A 11 23.70 55.75 -43.84
C VAL A 11 23.84 54.29 -43.40
N ALA A 12 24.75 54.03 -42.48
CA ALA A 12 24.90 52.74 -41.81
C ALA A 12 23.89 52.65 -40.65
N THR A 13 22.87 51.85 -40.83
CA THR A 13 21.91 51.49 -39.73
C THR A 13 22.56 50.41 -38.85
N ALA A 14 23.01 50.76 -37.67
CA ALA A 14 23.44 49.81 -36.65
C ALA A 14 22.21 49.14 -36.00
N LEU A 15 21.97 47.85 -36.32
CA LEU A 15 21.03 47.01 -35.57
C LEU A 15 21.62 46.69 -34.21
N GLY A 16 21.12 47.36 -33.15
CA GLY A 16 21.42 47.03 -31.77
C GLY A 16 20.77 45.72 -31.39
N ALA A 17 21.55 44.67 -31.19
CA ALA A 17 21.09 43.43 -30.56
C ALA A 17 20.85 43.70 -29.08
N ALA A 18 19.60 43.74 -28.64
CA ALA A 18 19.24 43.80 -27.22
C ALA A 18 19.60 42.44 -26.56
N PRO A 19 20.26 42.45 -25.39
CA PRO A 19 20.52 41.20 -24.69
C PRO A 19 19.19 40.56 -24.24
N ALA A 20 18.95 39.32 -24.66
CA ALA A 20 17.84 38.51 -24.18
C ALA A 20 18.05 38.27 -22.67
N ALA A 21 17.22 38.91 -21.86
CA ALA A 21 17.21 38.66 -20.43
C ALA A 21 16.76 37.22 -20.18
N LEU A 22 17.67 36.36 -19.70
CA LEU A 22 17.36 35.05 -19.19
C LEU A 22 16.43 35.19 -17.97
N LEU A 23 15.14 34.98 -18.15
CA LEU A 23 14.21 34.89 -17.05
C LEU A 23 14.60 33.66 -16.22
N PRO A 24 14.71 33.80 -14.87
CA PRO A 24 14.97 32.66 -14.02
C PRO A 24 13.86 31.64 -14.21
N ALA A 25 14.23 30.38 -14.49
CA ALA A 25 13.29 29.28 -14.57
C ALA A 25 12.53 29.22 -13.24
N ALA A 26 11.21 29.42 -13.28
CA ALA A 26 10.37 29.28 -12.10
C ALA A 26 10.59 27.89 -11.51
N ALA A 27 11.05 27.82 -10.26
CA ALA A 27 11.21 26.55 -9.55
C ALA A 27 9.84 25.83 -9.53
N GLN A 28 9.77 24.68 -10.12
CA GLN A 28 8.55 23.87 -10.09
C GLN A 28 8.25 23.52 -8.63
N PRO A 29 7.00 23.66 -8.17
CA PRO A 29 6.65 23.30 -6.81
C PRO A 29 6.99 21.82 -6.60
N VAL A 30 7.72 21.52 -5.51
CA VAL A 30 8.05 20.15 -5.12
C VAL A 30 6.72 19.41 -4.93
N GLN A 31 6.43 18.49 -5.84
CA GLN A 31 5.21 17.69 -5.77
C GLN A 31 5.30 16.80 -4.52
N LYS A 32 4.28 16.87 -3.65
CA LYS A 32 4.21 16.08 -2.42
C LYS A 32 4.19 14.59 -2.78
N ASP A 33 5.10 13.82 -2.20
CA ASP A 33 5.11 12.36 -2.32
C ASP A 33 4.11 11.77 -1.31
N TRP A 34 2.94 11.40 -1.80
CA TRP A 34 1.87 10.89 -0.99
C TRP A 34 2.09 9.44 -0.50
N THR A 35 3.05 8.69 -1.07
CA THR A 35 3.37 7.34 -0.60
C THR A 35 3.96 7.31 0.83
N ARG A 36 4.39 8.47 1.33
CA ARG A 36 4.92 8.61 2.69
C ARG A 36 3.84 8.91 3.74
N ILE A 37 2.61 9.07 3.33
CA ILE A 37 1.50 9.41 4.23
C ILE A 37 0.68 8.16 4.48
N VAL A 38 0.85 7.57 5.66
CA VAL A 38 0.10 6.40 6.11
C VAL A 38 -0.73 6.76 7.34
N ALA A 39 -1.97 6.31 7.37
CA ALA A 39 -2.88 6.53 8.48
C ALA A 39 -3.81 5.32 8.69
N VAL A 40 -4.23 5.12 9.94
CA VAL A 40 -5.34 4.21 10.26
C VAL A 40 -6.66 4.90 9.89
N THR A 41 -7.53 4.17 9.21
CA THR A 41 -8.86 4.69 8.84
C THR A 41 -9.90 4.46 9.95
N PRO A 42 -11.03 5.15 9.92
CA PRO A 42 -12.13 4.90 10.88
C PRO A 42 -12.59 3.45 10.87
N GLU A 43 -12.57 2.79 9.72
CA GLU A 43 -12.92 1.38 9.54
C GLU A 43 -11.82 0.42 10.03
N GLY A 44 -10.71 0.96 10.49
CA GLY A 44 -9.60 0.21 11.05
C GLY A 44 -8.59 -0.31 10.03
N GLY A 45 -8.73 0.00 8.74
CA GLY A 45 -7.72 -0.30 7.72
C GLY A 45 -6.49 0.61 7.83
N TYR A 46 -5.48 0.32 7.04
CA TYR A 46 -4.32 1.18 6.88
C TYR A 46 -4.33 1.77 5.46
N ARG A 47 -4.36 3.09 5.37
CA ARG A 47 -4.37 3.82 4.10
C ARG A 47 -3.03 4.49 3.86
N VAL A 48 -2.48 4.28 2.67
CA VAL A 48 -1.37 5.07 2.12
C VAL A 48 -1.91 6.00 1.03
N GLY A 49 -1.41 7.24 1.01
CA GLY A 49 -1.79 8.21 -0.01
C GLY A 49 -2.59 9.39 0.49
N ASN A 50 -3.06 10.19 -0.47
CA ASN A 50 -3.88 11.37 -0.22
C ASN A 50 -5.25 10.96 0.35
N PRO A 51 -5.67 11.44 1.54
CA PRO A 51 -7.01 11.16 2.06
C PRO A 51 -8.13 11.70 1.16
N ASP A 52 -7.85 12.77 0.42
CA ASP A 52 -8.79 13.43 -0.48
C ASP A 52 -8.63 12.99 -1.94
N ALA A 53 -7.93 11.86 -2.17
CA ALA A 53 -7.77 11.32 -3.51
C ALA A 53 -9.13 11.10 -4.19
N PRO A 54 -9.30 11.49 -5.48
CA PRO A 54 -10.54 11.27 -6.21
C PRO A 54 -10.86 9.78 -6.40
N VAL A 55 -9.84 8.93 -6.36
CA VAL A 55 -9.99 7.48 -6.44
C VAL A 55 -9.56 6.85 -5.12
N LYS A 56 -10.49 6.17 -4.46
CA LYS A 56 -10.25 5.46 -3.20
C LYS A 56 -10.33 3.97 -3.46
N LEU A 57 -9.17 3.31 -3.44
CA LEU A 57 -9.06 1.86 -3.59
C LEU A 57 -8.92 1.22 -2.22
N VAL A 58 -9.78 0.26 -1.92
CA VAL A 58 -9.68 -0.61 -0.75
C VAL A 58 -9.44 -2.03 -1.20
N GLU A 59 -8.46 -2.70 -0.61
CA GLU A 59 -8.28 -4.14 -0.70
C GLU A 59 -8.67 -4.79 0.62
N TYR A 60 -9.62 -5.70 0.58
CA TYR A 60 -9.78 -6.69 1.63
C TYR A 60 -8.89 -7.88 1.31
N GLY A 61 -7.83 -8.05 2.09
CA GLY A 61 -6.79 -9.04 1.88
C GLY A 61 -6.51 -9.88 3.12
N SER A 62 -5.89 -11.04 2.90
CA SER A 62 -5.47 -11.99 3.93
C SER A 62 -3.99 -12.30 3.75
N LEU A 63 -3.24 -12.33 4.84
CA LEU A 63 -1.81 -12.65 4.81
C LEU A 63 -1.53 -14.13 4.53
N THR A 64 -2.55 -15.01 4.62
CA THR A 64 -2.45 -16.41 4.21
C THR A 64 -2.97 -16.67 2.79
N CYS A 65 -3.35 -15.61 2.04
CA CYS A 65 -3.83 -15.73 0.68
C CYS A 65 -2.71 -15.55 -0.35
N ASP A 66 -2.46 -16.54 -1.19
CA ASP A 66 -1.47 -16.51 -2.27
C ASP A 66 -1.83 -15.48 -3.37
N HIS A 67 -3.10 -15.32 -3.70
CA HIS A 67 -3.55 -14.27 -4.63
C HIS A 67 -3.30 -12.86 -4.09
N CYS A 68 -3.44 -12.64 -2.76
CA CYS A 68 -3.07 -11.39 -2.13
C CYS A 68 -1.56 -11.15 -2.18
N ALA A 69 -0.74 -12.18 -1.91
CA ALA A 69 0.72 -12.09 -2.06
C ALA A 69 1.13 -11.77 -3.51
N ASN A 70 0.47 -12.39 -4.49
CA ASN A 70 0.70 -12.07 -5.91
C ASN A 70 0.33 -10.63 -6.26
N PHE A 71 -0.79 -10.12 -5.73
CA PHE A 71 -1.16 -8.71 -5.92
C PHE A 71 -0.17 -7.77 -5.22
N ALA A 72 0.26 -8.08 -4.00
CA ALA A 72 1.28 -7.31 -3.28
C ALA A 72 2.59 -7.22 -4.09
N ALA A 73 3.04 -8.32 -4.68
CA ALA A 73 4.27 -8.37 -5.47
C ALA A 73 4.18 -7.66 -6.83
N GLN A 74 3.06 -7.78 -7.54
CA GLN A 74 2.93 -7.33 -8.92
C GLN A 74 2.19 -5.99 -9.05
N GLY A 75 1.20 -5.75 -8.20
CA GLY A 75 0.29 -4.61 -8.28
C GLY A 75 0.70 -3.45 -7.39
N VAL A 76 0.98 -3.73 -6.11
CA VAL A 76 1.23 -2.67 -5.12
C VAL A 76 2.38 -1.73 -5.50
N PRO A 77 3.57 -2.18 -5.97
CA PRO A 77 4.64 -1.27 -6.37
C PRO A 77 4.22 -0.32 -7.50
N ARG A 78 3.48 -0.82 -8.49
CA ARG A 78 2.97 -0.01 -9.61
C ARG A 78 1.87 0.94 -9.16
N LEU A 79 0.97 0.46 -8.30
CA LEU A 79 -0.09 1.26 -7.70
C LEU A 79 0.50 2.45 -6.94
N LEU A 80 1.52 2.21 -6.11
CA LEU A 80 2.15 3.25 -5.32
C LEU A 80 2.86 4.29 -6.20
N ASP A 81 3.68 3.86 -7.15
CA ASP A 81 4.49 4.78 -7.96
C ASP A 81 3.65 5.56 -8.99
N ALA A 82 2.79 4.87 -9.74
CA ALA A 82 2.05 5.49 -10.84
C ALA A 82 0.76 6.22 -10.40
N TYR A 83 0.15 5.82 -9.28
CA TYR A 83 -1.20 6.28 -8.93
C TYR A 83 -1.27 6.99 -7.58
N VAL A 84 -0.59 6.45 -6.54
CA VAL A 84 -0.65 6.99 -5.18
C VAL A 84 0.30 8.15 -4.98
N LYS A 85 1.51 8.06 -5.49
CA LYS A 85 2.57 9.07 -5.32
C LYS A 85 2.14 10.48 -5.70
N GLY A 86 1.44 10.60 -6.81
CA GLY A 86 0.87 11.87 -7.29
C GLY A 86 -0.43 12.30 -6.60
N GLY A 87 -0.97 11.49 -5.67
CA GLY A 87 -2.19 11.79 -4.90
C GLY A 87 -3.50 11.53 -5.63
N ARG A 88 -3.48 10.88 -6.80
CA ARG A 88 -4.67 10.55 -7.58
C ARG A 88 -5.47 9.39 -6.99
N VAL A 89 -4.77 8.41 -6.43
CA VAL A 89 -5.35 7.26 -5.76
C VAL A 89 -4.91 7.26 -4.29
N SER A 90 -5.82 6.91 -3.38
CA SER A 90 -5.45 6.40 -2.06
C SER A 90 -5.67 4.90 -2.03
N PHE A 91 -4.74 4.18 -1.40
CA PHE A 91 -4.83 2.74 -1.24
C PHE A 91 -4.99 2.39 0.23
N GLU A 92 -6.02 1.61 0.56
CA GLU A 92 -6.28 1.12 1.90
C GLU A 92 -6.28 -0.41 1.91
N PHE A 93 -5.49 -1.01 2.80
CA PHE A 93 -5.53 -2.44 3.07
C PHE A 93 -6.35 -2.70 4.32
N ARG A 94 -7.36 -3.58 4.19
CA ARG A 94 -8.22 -4.08 5.28
C ARG A 94 -8.00 -5.56 5.45
N ASN A 95 -7.63 -5.99 6.66
CA ASN A 95 -7.42 -7.41 6.92
C ASN A 95 -8.76 -8.17 6.88
N PHE A 96 -8.88 -9.14 5.98
CA PHE A 96 -9.93 -10.15 5.98
C PHE A 96 -9.37 -11.44 6.58
N VAL A 97 -9.39 -11.51 7.91
CA VAL A 97 -8.80 -12.63 8.65
C VAL A 97 -9.57 -13.92 8.38
N ARG A 98 -8.86 -14.96 7.89
CA ARG A 98 -9.46 -16.25 7.50
C ARG A 98 -9.24 -17.36 8.52
N ASP A 99 -8.11 -17.32 9.22
CA ASP A 99 -7.65 -18.40 10.09
C ASP A 99 -6.72 -17.85 11.19
N PRO A 100 -6.35 -18.66 12.22
CA PRO A 100 -5.45 -18.21 13.29
C PRO A 100 -4.04 -17.83 12.82
N TYR A 101 -3.54 -18.37 11.73
CA TYR A 101 -2.22 -18.02 11.17
C TYR A 101 -2.26 -16.61 10.59
N ASP A 102 -3.32 -16.32 9.82
CA ASP A 102 -3.61 -14.98 9.28
C ASP A 102 -3.80 -13.96 10.41
N LEU A 103 -4.57 -14.31 11.45
CA LEU A 103 -4.74 -13.45 12.63
C LEU A 103 -3.40 -13.11 13.27
N THR A 104 -2.52 -14.10 13.43
CA THR A 104 -1.20 -13.90 14.04
C THR A 104 -0.37 -12.89 13.24
N ALA A 105 -0.26 -13.07 11.93
CA ALA A 105 0.49 -12.17 11.05
C ALA A 105 -0.16 -10.76 11.00
N ALA A 106 -1.48 -10.69 10.90
CA ALA A 106 -2.23 -9.44 10.90
C ALA A 106 -2.02 -8.63 12.19
N MET A 107 -2.09 -9.29 13.36
CA MET A 107 -1.84 -8.64 14.65
C MET A 107 -0.44 -8.03 14.73
N LEU A 108 0.58 -8.78 14.30
CA LEU A 108 1.97 -8.30 14.30
C LEU A 108 2.17 -7.13 13.34
N SER A 109 1.63 -7.20 12.11
CA SER A 109 1.71 -6.10 11.13
C SER A 109 1.09 -4.83 11.69
N ARG A 110 -0.07 -4.93 12.33
CA ARG A 110 -0.77 -3.79 12.94
C ARG A 110 0.00 -3.19 14.11
N CYS A 111 0.74 -4.00 14.83
CA CYS A 111 1.55 -3.58 15.97
C CYS A 111 2.78 -2.75 15.57
N ALA A 112 3.23 -2.87 14.33
CA ALA A 112 4.27 -2.00 13.79
C ALA A 112 3.81 -0.53 13.66
N GLY A 113 2.49 -0.28 13.74
CA GLY A 113 1.93 1.06 13.61
C GLY A 113 1.96 1.60 12.19
N PRO A 114 1.40 2.81 11.95
CA PRO A 114 1.25 3.34 10.59
C PRO A 114 2.56 3.48 9.82
N GLY A 115 3.67 3.77 10.49
CA GLY A 115 4.98 3.97 9.84
C GLY A 115 5.50 2.72 9.16
N ASP A 116 5.34 1.56 9.79
CA ASP A 116 5.97 0.31 9.37
C ASP A 116 4.97 -0.78 8.97
N TYR A 117 3.66 -0.48 9.05
CA TYR A 117 2.59 -1.44 8.72
C TYR A 117 2.75 -2.07 7.34
N PHE A 118 2.87 -1.24 6.29
CA PHE A 118 2.99 -1.75 4.92
C PHE A 118 4.30 -2.48 4.69
N ALA A 119 5.39 -2.02 5.29
CA ALA A 119 6.70 -2.68 5.17
C ALA A 119 6.68 -4.09 5.80
N LEU A 120 6.07 -4.24 6.98
CA LEU A 120 5.96 -5.56 7.63
C LEU A 120 4.92 -6.45 6.92
N THR A 121 3.80 -5.89 6.45
CA THR A 121 2.80 -6.60 5.66
C THR A 121 3.42 -7.16 4.37
N ASP A 122 4.17 -6.35 3.64
CA ASP A 122 4.88 -6.77 2.42
C ASP A 122 5.90 -7.88 2.73
N ARG A 123 6.69 -7.74 3.79
CA ARG A 123 7.63 -8.79 4.23
C ARG A 123 6.92 -10.12 4.49
N TYR A 124 5.77 -10.10 5.15
CA TYR A 124 4.98 -11.32 5.38
C TYR A 124 4.42 -11.91 4.09
N PHE A 125 4.04 -11.10 3.10
CA PHE A 125 3.67 -11.61 1.78
C PHE A 125 4.85 -12.21 1.04
N VAL A 126 6.01 -11.56 1.04
CA VAL A 126 7.22 -12.05 0.38
C VAL A 126 7.68 -13.38 0.98
N SER A 127 7.67 -13.51 2.31
CA SER A 127 8.07 -14.73 3.03
C SER A 127 6.91 -15.73 3.23
N GLN A 128 5.72 -15.45 2.66
CA GLN A 128 4.52 -16.26 2.86
C GLN A 128 4.72 -17.78 2.63
N PRO A 129 5.37 -18.24 1.55
CA PRO A 129 5.60 -19.66 1.35
C PRO A 129 6.43 -20.32 2.45
N GLU A 130 7.35 -19.56 3.05
CA GLU A 130 8.23 -20.07 4.10
C GLU A 130 7.51 -20.28 5.42
N TRP A 131 6.82 -19.23 5.91
CA TRP A 131 6.16 -19.32 7.21
C TRP A 131 4.89 -20.18 7.16
N ILE A 132 4.14 -20.19 6.06
CA ILE A 132 3.04 -21.13 5.85
C ILE A 132 3.57 -22.57 5.78
N GLY A 133 4.69 -22.80 5.08
CA GLY A 133 5.34 -24.10 5.01
C GLY A 133 5.76 -24.64 6.38
N ARG A 134 6.10 -23.79 7.34
CA ARG A 134 6.39 -24.21 8.73
C ARG A 134 5.13 -24.73 9.41
N PHE A 135 3.97 -24.07 9.25
CA PHE A 135 2.70 -24.55 9.79
C PHE A 135 2.24 -25.87 9.18
N GLN A 136 2.47 -26.05 7.88
CA GLN A 136 2.14 -27.30 7.20
C GLN A 136 2.98 -28.49 7.71
N LYS A 137 4.19 -28.21 8.20
CA LYS A 137 5.13 -29.21 8.74
C LYS A 137 4.96 -29.48 10.24
N MET A 138 4.02 -28.81 10.90
CA MET A 138 3.78 -29.04 12.34
C MET A 138 3.48 -30.52 12.60
N THR A 139 4.10 -31.03 13.65
CA THR A 139 3.86 -32.37 14.17
C THR A 139 2.48 -32.46 14.83
N GLU A 140 1.99 -33.67 15.01
CA GLU A 140 0.74 -33.91 15.74
C GLU A 140 0.83 -33.42 17.20
N ALA A 141 2.00 -33.57 17.82
CA ALA A 141 2.22 -33.08 19.18
C ALA A 141 2.11 -31.54 19.28
N GLU A 142 2.67 -30.80 18.31
CA GLU A 142 2.56 -29.33 18.26
C GLU A 142 1.11 -28.88 17.99
N ARG A 143 0.37 -29.57 17.15
CA ARG A 143 -1.06 -29.27 16.90
C ARG A 143 -1.89 -29.45 18.19
N LYS A 144 -1.66 -30.55 18.88
CA LYS A 144 -2.34 -30.84 20.16
C LYS A 144 -1.95 -29.85 21.27
N GLU A 145 -0.67 -29.44 21.30
CA GLU A 145 -0.22 -28.36 22.17
C GLU A 145 -1.02 -27.09 21.91
N LEU A 146 -1.12 -26.65 20.65
CA LEU A 146 -1.84 -25.44 20.26
C LEU A 146 -3.33 -25.48 20.64
N GLU A 147 -3.97 -26.64 20.52
CA GLU A 147 -5.38 -26.84 20.91
C GLU A 147 -5.60 -26.64 22.42
N SER A 148 -4.60 -26.97 23.23
CA SER A 148 -4.68 -26.86 24.70
C SER A 148 -4.42 -25.45 25.23
N LEU A 149 -3.84 -24.56 24.41
CA LEU A 149 -3.47 -23.21 24.82
C LEU A 149 -4.66 -22.25 24.82
N ALA A 150 -4.65 -21.29 25.74
CA ALA A 150 -5.52 -20.13 25.68
C ALA A 150 -5.20 -19.29 24.41
N ASP A 151 -6.18 -18.54 23.90
CA ASP A 151 -6.09 -17.87 22.61
C ASP A 151 -4.84 -16.99 22.45
N ALA A 152 -4.51 -16.17 23.45
CA ALA A 152 -3.32 -15.32 23.40
C ALA A 152 -2.02 -16.12 23.35
N ASP A 153 -1.92 -17.22 24.09
CA ASP A 153 -0.73 -18.05 24.13
C ASP A 153 -0.64 -18.90 22.84
N ARG A 154 -1.77 -19.30 22.29
CA ARG A 154 -1.84 -19.93 20.97
C ARG A 154 -1.28 -19.02 19.87
N LEU A 155 -1.68 -17.74 19.83
CA LEU A 155 -1.14 -16.78 18.84
C LEU A 155 0.36 -16.55 19.03
N LYS A 156 0.86 -16.46 20.27
CA LYS A 156 2.30 -16.36 20.55
C LYS A 156 3.06 -17.61 20.05
N ARG A 157 2.51 -18.80 20.31
CA ARG A 157 3.12 -20.05 19.86
C ARG A 157 3.12 -20.15 18.33
N LEU A 158 2.03 -19.77 17.66
CA LEU A 158 1.97 -19.69 16.21
C LEU A 158 3.00 -18.69 15.65
N ALA A 159 3.14 -17.53 16.25
CA ALA A 159 4.11 -16.53 15.82
C ALA A 159 5.55 -17.07 15.91
N ALA A 160 5.86 -17.85 16.96
CA ALA A 160 7.17 -18.51 17.12
C ALA A 160 7.39 -19.61 16.07
N ILE A 161 6.40 -20.50 15.85
CA ILE A 161 6.48 -21.57 14.84
C ILE A 161 6.68 -20.96 13.45
N GLY A 162 5.88 -19.95 13.10
CA GLY A 162 5.98 -19.24 11.82
C GLY A 162 7.28 -18.43 11.65
N GLY A 163 8.02 -18.14 12.75
CA GLY A 163 9.17 -17.23 12.72
C GLY A 163 8.77 -15.78 12.47
N LEU A 164 7.49 -15.43 12.71
CA LEU A 164 6.92 -14.10 12.42
C LEU A 164 7.43 -13.04 13.42
N VAL A 165 7.83 -13.47 14.63
CA VAL A 165 8.35 -12.58 15.68
C VAL A 165 9.64 -11.88 15.26
N ASP A 166 10.54 -12.60 14.58
CA ASP A 166 11.83 -12.05 14.17
C ASP A 166 11.65 -10.91 13.14
N ASP A 167 10.72 -11.09 12.20
CA ASP A 167 10.42 -10.07 11.21
C ASP A 167 9.69 -8.88 11.83
N ALA A 168 8.79 -9.12 12.78
CA ALA A 168 8.15 -8.05 13.55
C ALA A 168 9.18 -7.25 14.36
N ALA A 169 10.13 -7.92 15.02
CA ALA A 169 11.20 -7.26 15.78
C ALA A 169 12.09 -6.39 14.87
N LYS A 170 12.47 -6.89 13.67
CA LYS A 170 13.23 -6.12 12.68
C LYS A 170 12.45 -4.89 12.16
N ALA A 171 11.13 -4.96 12.15
CA ALA A 171 10.23 -3.84 11.82
C ALA A 171 9.94 -2.92 13.02
N GLY A 172 10.67 -3.05 14.13
CA GLY A 172 10.55 -2.15 15.28
C GLY A 172 9.41 -2.48 16.25
N VAL A 173 8.75 -3.64 16.13
CA VAL A 173 7.76 -4.08 17.10
C VAL A 173 8.44 -4.47 18.41
N ALA A 174 8.33 -3.62 19.42
CA ALA A 174 9.06 -3.79 20.69
C ALA A 174 8.58 -5.00 21.52
N ASN A 175 7.27 -5.25 21.52
CA ASN A 175 6.64 -6.29 22.34
C ASN A 175 5.63 -7.13 21.54
N PRO A 176 6.10 -8.04 20.66
CA PRO A 176 5.22 -8.89 19.86
C PRO A 176 4.23 -9.71 20.69
N SER A 177 4.66 -10.21 21.86
CA SER A 177 3.81 -10.99 22.76
C SER A 177 2.64 -10.18 23.34
N GLN A 178 2.86 -8.90 23.65
CA GLN A 178 1.80 -8.02 24.12
C GLN A 178 0.80 -7.72 23.00
N CYS A 179 1.28 -7.50 21.79
CA CYS A 179 0.43 -7.30 20.63
C CYS A 179 -0.52 -8.48 20.38
N LEU A 180 0.01 -9.70 20.46
CA LEU A 180 -0.75 -10.92 20.23
C LEU A 180 -1.77 -11.22 21.36
N ALA A 181 -1.67 -10.52 22.48
CA ALA A 181 -2.61 -10.61 23.60
C ALA A 181 -3.64 -9.45 23.63
N ASP A 182 -3.59 -8.52 22.69
CA ASP A 182 -4.54 -7.40 22.63
C ASP A 182 -5.91 -7.84 22.12
N GLY A 183 -6.80 -8.18 23.05
CA GLY A 183 -8.16 -8.60 22.74
C GLY A 183 -8.99 -7.51 22.04
N ALA A 184 -8.71 -6.22 22.27
CA ALA A 184 -9.42 -5.14 21.59
C ALA A 184 -9.02 -5.06 20.11
N ALA A 185 -7.74 -5.27 19.80
CA ALA A 185 -7.27 -5.35 18.41
C ALA A 185 -7.81 -6.59 17.68
N ILE A 186 -7.89 -7.73 18.36
CA ILE A 186 -8.54 -8.96 17.83
C ILE A 186 -10.01 -8.69 17.52
N GLY A 187 -10.74 -8.05 18.44
CA GLY A 187 -12.14 -7.67 18.23
C GLY A 187 -12.34 -6.78 17.01
N LYS A 188 -11.49 -5.77 16.80
CA LYS A 188 -11.53 -4.91 15.61
C LYS A 188 -11.30 -5.68 14.29
N LEU A 189 -10.43 -6.68 14.30
CA LEU A 189 -10.21 -7.53 13.12
C LEU A 189 -11.43 -8.43 12.83
N ALA A 190 -12.06 -8.96 13.88
CA ALA A 190 -13.30 -9.72 13.74
C ALA A 190 -14.45 -8.85 13.19
N ASP A 191 -14.61 -7.62 13.71
CA ASP A 191 -15.60 -6.67 13.20
C ASP A 191 -15.33 -6.27 11.74
N MET A 192 -14.08 -6.02 11.38
CA MET A 192 -13.69 -5.71 10.00
C MET A 192 -14.09 -6.83 9.04
N ARG A 193 -13.85 -8.09 9.44
CA ARG A 193 -14.29 -9.26 8.65
C ARG A 193 -15.81 -9.35 8.59
N ARG A 194 -16.50 -9.11 9.70
CA ARG A 194 -17.97 -9.13 9.76
C ARG A 194 -18.56 -8.10 8.79
N VAL A 195 -18.10 -6.84 8.84
CA VAL A 195 -18.51 -5.77 7.93
C VAL A 195 -18.24 -6.16 6.47
N ALA A 196 -17.08 -6.73 6.18
CA ALA A 196 -16.74 -7.19 4.84
C ALA A 196 -17.77 -8.20 4.30
N VAL A 197 -18.20 -9.15 5.12
CA VAL A 197 -19.18 -10.17 4.73
C VAL A 197 -20.60 -9.60 4.67
N GLU A 198 -21.04 -8.89 5.71
CA GLU A 198 -22.44 -8.48 5.84
C GLU A 198 -22.78 -7.27 4.96
N GLU A 199 -21.90 -6.28 4.86
CA GLU A 199 -22.19 -5.04 4.14
C GLU A 199 -21.71 -5.06 2.69
N HIS A 200 -20.60 -5.78 2.40
CA HIS A 200 -20.02 -5.82 1.07
C HIS A 200 -20.17 -7.19 0.38
N GLY A 201 -20.70 -8.21 1.06
CA GLY A 201 -20.93 -9.52 0.51
C GLY A 201 -19.65 -10.26 0.10
N LEU A 202 -18.53 -10.03 0.83
CA LEU A 202 -17.25 -10.67 0.50
C LEU A 202 -17.29 -12.16 0.77
N GLN A 203 -16.78 -12.94 -0.19
CA GLN A 203 -16.67 -14.40 -0.11
C GLN A 203 -15.21 -14.88 -0.13
N GLY A 204 -14.26 -14.01 -0.46
CA GLY A 204 -12.85 -14.36 -0.60
C GLY A 204 -11.93 -13.16 -0.72
N THR A 205 -10.64 -13.45 -0.90
CA THR A 205 -9.56 -12.46 -1.01
C THR A 205 -8.65 -12.73 -2.21
N PRO A 206 -8.05 -11.71 -2.82
CA PRO A 206 -8.34 -10.30 -2.55
C PRO A 206 -9.73 -9.91 -3.11
N THR A 207 -10.42 -9.01 -2.41
CA THR A 207 -11.60 -8.33 -2.93
C THR A 207 -11.35 -6.83 -2.89
N PHE A 208 -11.63 -6.15 -4.02
CA PHE A 208 -11.40 -4.71 -4.15
C PHE A 208 -12.69 -3.92 -4.10
N LEU A 209 -12.63 -2.76 -3.41
CA LEU A 209 -13.65 -1.74 -3.51
C LEU A 209 -13.05 -0.48 -4.14
N LEU A 210 -13.73 0.08 -5.13
CA LEU A 210 -13.37 1.34 -5.76
C LEU A 210 -14.43 2.38 -5.44
N ASN A 211 -14.05 3.45 -4.75
CA ASN A 211 -14.97 4.48 -4.27
C ASN A 211 -16.19 3.88 -3.52
N GLY A 212 -15.94 2.89 -2.66
CA GLY A 212 -16.94 2.20 -1.85
C GLY A 212 -17.75 1.11 -2.58
N ARG A 213 -17.56 0.91 -3.89
CA ARG A 213 -18.26 -0.12 -4.66
C ARG A 213 -17.37 -1.34 -4.88
N ARG A 214 -17.86 -2.52 -4.54
CA ARG A 214 -17.16 -3.78 -4.80
C ARG A 214 -16.96 -3.99 -6.30
N LEU A 215 -15.77 -4.44 -6.67
CA LEU A 215 -15.41 -4.83 -8.03
C LEU A 215 -15.57 -6.35 -8.18
N ASP A 216 -16.61 -6.77 -8.89
CA ASP A 216 -16.85 -8.19 -9.12
C ASP A 216 -15.89 -8.74 -10.21
N GLY A 217 -15.32 -9.91 -9.97
CA GLY A 217 -14.39 -10.58 -10.90
C GLY A 217 -12.99 -9.97 -10.99
N VAL A 218 -12.68 -8.97 -10.15
CA VAL A 218 -11.36 -8.33 -10.11
C VAL A 218 -10.57 -8.86 -8.93
N HIS A 219 -9.51 -9.66 -9.20
CA HIS A 219 -8.72 -10.34 -8.17
C HIS A 219 -7.21 -10.24 -8.41
N ASN A 220 -6.77 -9.44 -9.39
CA ASN A 220 -5.35 -9.28 -9.72
C ASN A 220 -5.08 -7.91 -10.35
N TRP A 221 -3.81 -7.57 -10.48
CA TRP A 221 -3.39 -6.28 -11.01
C TRP A 221 -3.85 -6.02 -12.47
N PRO A 222 -3.68 -6.96 -13.43
CA PRO A 222 -4.12 -6.72 -14.81
C PRO A 222 -5.61 -6.39 -14.96
N ALA A 223 -6.46 -6.96 -14.11
CA ALA A 223 -7.90 -6.68 -14.11
C ALA A 223 -8.22 -5.35 -13.39
N LEU A 224 -7.43 -4.96 -12.38
CA LEU A 224 -7.64 -3.76 -11.59
C LEU A 224 -7.14 -2.49 -12.26
N GLU A 225 -5.94 -2.53 -12.85
CA GLU A 225 -5.24 -1.33 -13.36
C GLU A 225 -6.07 -0.49 -14.33
N PRO A 226 -6.79 -1.07 -15.32
CA PRO A 226 -7.63 -0.30 -16.24
C PRO A 226 -8.75 0.50 -15.56
N LEU A 227 -9.19 0.05 -14.38
CA LEU A 227 -10.27 0.71 -13.62
C LEU A 227 -9.78 1.91 -12.81
N LEU A 228 -8.46 2.06 -12.63
CA LEU A 228 -7.83 3.19 -11.94
C LEU A 228 -7.53 4.36 -12.88
N ALA A 229 -7.62 4.14 -14.18
CA ALA A 229 -7.42 5.18 -15.18
C ALA A 229 -8.58 6.20 -15.14
N PRO A 230 -8.33 7.50 -15.39
CA PRO A 230 -9.42 8.46 -15.55
C PRO A 230 -10.30 8.08 -16.74
N PRO A 231 -11.62 8.31 -16.68
CA PRO A 231 -12.48 8.10 -17.82
C PRO A 231 -11.96 8.93 -19.03
N GLY A 232 -11.59 8.25 -20.11
CA GLY A 232 -11.20 8.92 -21.37
C GLY A 232 -9.71 9.23 -21.53
N SER A 233 -8.80 8.56 -20.81
CA SER A 233 -7.35 8.58 -21.07
C SER A 233 -6.95 7.54 -22.12
#